data_7609a449d0f2badd3ae1b25c3220db1e
#
_entry.id   7609a449d0f2badd3ae1b25c3220db1e
#
_cell.length_a   1.000
_cell.length_b   1.000
_cell.length_c   1.000
_cell.angle_alpha   90.00
_cell.angle_beta   90.00
_cell.angle_gamma   90.00
#
_symmetry.space_group_name_H-M   'P 1'
#
loop_
_entity.id
_entity.type
_entity.pdbx_description
1 polymer ?
#
loop_
_entity_poly.entity_id
_entity_poly.type
_entity_poly.pdbx_seq_one_letter_code
_entity_poly.pdbx_strand_id
1 'polypeptide(L)'
;MAEVTFAKLYKNVVEDFRGDIFIEYFENGNKVQWSKEKFMQITDSLSAYFAERLKNVKKGTWVGICCDNSPYWVSIFFALEKCGYCVAMLNCSFTAEQVNSFSKNLGIEAVIEDNYERAEKLDVKELIMTDDLKKVSVNSEYNTSDEYWETKTAFVTSGTTSNSKLYVFSAESITEQIYYITAQKHAYDKMYGDKIHRFLQILPLRHCLGFGTAMALWVFGYTAFFPDNIGVLTIIDTIRKADINYMVGVPAIWKAIFSVVRIKTKSKVITEQSFRAVMGDSLLSGICSGAKAEETLIRDFRNLSLEIINGWGMTETGIAMVGFFSDNTSYNYTGKILKGSDYKVAFEDENGNISESGTGELLINGNCLYSAVLTEEGLVPRKDEWFHTGDIFENIDADYYFKGRCKSVIITDSGENLYPEELEESFCEILSDVPQFCIACYQNCPVLFIYAPEAEKTVLEEKIRCQNQELMPDKRIAGVFISENPLPVTTKGESSRFKLAEFFESNKKYFNTIILQKGKLNL
;
A
#
# COMPACT_ATOMS: atom_id res chain seq x y z
N MET A 1 -32.11 7.20 9.36
CA MET A 1 -31.75 6.29 8.24
C MET A 1 -31.28 4.99 8.89
N ALA A 2 -31.51 3.82 8.28
CA ALA A 2 -30.94 2.58 8.77
C ALA A 2 -29.41 2.66 8.64
N GLU A 3 -28.69 2.09 9.61
CA GLU A 3 -27.23 2.03 9.59
C GLU A 3 -26.76 1.18 8.40
N VAL A 4 -25.73 1.62 7.68
CA VAL A 4 -25.17 0.88 6.54
C VAL A 4 -24.34 -0.29 7.09
N THR A 5 -24.62 -1.49 6.59
CA THR A 5 -23.89 -2.72 6.95
C THR A 5 -23.01 -3.20 5.81
N PHE A 6 -22.13 -4.17 6.07
CA PHE A 6 -21.32 -4.82 5.03
C PHE A 6 -22.14 -5.63 4.01
N ALA A 7 -23.44 -5.84 4.24
CA ALA A 7 -24.34 -6.39 3.22
C ALA A 7 -24.35 -5.53 1.95
N LYS A 8 -24.30 -4.19 2.10
CA LYS A 8 -24.23 -3.28 0.94
C LYS A 8 -22.94 -3.47 0.14
N LEU A 9 -21.80 -3.62 0.82
CA LEU A 9 -20.53 -3.89 0.15
C LEU A 9 -20.56 -5.26 -0.55
N TYR A 10 -21.06 -6.30 0.14
CA TYR A 10 -21.20 -7.64 -0.42
C TYR A 10 -22.05 -7.63 -1.68
N LYS A 11 -23.19 -6.95 -1.62
CA LYS A 11 -24.06 -6.77 -2.79
C LYS A 11 -23.30 -6.15 -3.96
N ASN A 12 -22.62 -5.01 -3.75
CA ASN A 12 -21.93 -4.30 -4.82
C ASN A 12 -20.77 -5.10 -5.42
N VAL A 13 -20.01 -5.80 -4.58
CA VAL A 13 -18.79 -6.53 -4.97
C VAL A 13 -19.11 -7.91 -5.53
N VAL A 14 -20.08 -8.62 -4.93
CA VAL A 14 -20.32 -10.04 -5.21
C VAL A 14 -21.62 -10.22 -5.99
N GLU A 15 -22.78 -9.81 -5.45
CA GLU A 15 -24.07 -10.08 -6.09
C GLU A 15 -24.23 -9.35 -7.43
N ASP A 16 -23.79 -8.09 -7.48
CA ASP A 16 -23.83 -7.26 -8.69
C ASP A 16 -22.62 -7.48 -9.63
N PHE A 17 -21.71 -8.41 -9.31
CA PHE A 17 -20.57 -8.75 -10.17
C PHE A 17 -21.01 -9.17 -11.56
N ARG A 18 -20.38 -8.59 -12.58
CA ARG A 18 -20.79 -8.75 -14.00
C ARG A 18 -19.86 -9.64 -14.82
N GLY A 19 -18.72 -10.06 -14.25
CA GLY A 19 -17.79 -10.97 -14.92
C GLY A 19 -18.26 -12.43 -14.82
N ASP A 20 -17.69 -13.31 -15.65
CA ASP A 20 -18.00 -14.74 -15.62
C ASP A 20 -17.27 -15.44 -14.45
N ILE A 21 -16.02 -15.07 -14.22
CA ILE A 21 -15.14 -15.67 -13.21
C ILE A 21 -14.78 -14.61 -12.18
N PHE A 22 -15.03 -14.92 -10.91
CA PHE A 22 -14.77 -14.03 -9.78
C PHE A 22 -13.34 -14.15 -9.26
N ILE A 23 -12.85 -15.40 -9.10
CA ILE A 23 -11.50 -15.73 -8.61
C ILE A 23 -10.86 -16.79 -9.48
N GLU A 24 -9.56 -16.62 -9.75
CA GLU A 24 -8.69 -17.62 -10.38
C GLU A 24 -7.42 -17.84 -9.55
N TYR A 25 -6.86 -19.03 -9.59
CA TYR A 25 -5.56 -19.38 -9.00
C TYR A 25 -5.04 -20.68 -9.62
N PHE A 26 -3.79 -21.04 -9.34
CA PHE A 26 -3.27 -22.37 -9.65
C PHE A 26 -3.33 -23.27 -8.40
N GLU A 27 -3.67 -24.53 -8.60
CA GLU A 27 -3.59 -25.57 -7.60
C GLU A 27 -2.96 -26.81 -8.23
N ASN A 28 -1.81 -27.24 -7.73
CA ASN A 28 -1.03 -28.35 -8.30
C ASN A 28 -0.78 -28.19 -9.81
N GLY A 29 -0.53 -26.95 -10.26
CA GLY A 29 -0.29 -26.60 -11.66
C GLY A 29 -1.54 -26.49 -12.54
N ASN A 30 -2.73 -26.79 -12.03
CA ASN A 30 -3.99 -26.66 -12.74
C ASN A 30 -4.67 -25.33 -12.40
N LYS A 31 -5.25 -24.67 -13.40
CA LYS A 31 -6.03 -23.45 -13.19
C LYS A 31 -7.38 -23.81 -12.54
N VAL A 32 -7.63 -23.24 -11.38
CA VAL A 32 -8.91 -23.33 -10.66
C VAL A 32 -9.66 -22.02 -10.85
N GLN A 33 -10.96 -22.10 -11.11
CA GLN A 33 -11.84 -20.96 -11.36
C GLN A 33 -13.06 -21.03 -10.44
N TRP A 34 -13.38 -19.92 -9.82
CA TRP A 34 -14.63 -19.75 -9.08
C TRP A 34 -15.51 -18.74 -9.80
N SER A 35 -16.73 -19.16 -10.15
CA SER A 35 -17.76 -18.21 -10.52
C SER A 35 -18.22 -17.42 -9.28
N LYS A 36 -19.03 -16.40 -9.50
CA LYS A 36 -19.70 -15.66 -8.44
C LYS A 36 -20.52 -16.59 -7.53
N GLU A 37 -21.30 -17.49 -8.14
CA GLU A 37 -22.15 -18.45 -7.43
C GLU A 37 -21.32 -19.39 -6.54
N LYS A 38 -20.17 -19.86 -7.05
CA LYS A 38 -19.25 -20.70 -6.28
C LYS A 38 -18.67 -19.91 -5.08
N PHE A 39 -18.30 -18.65 -5.28
CA PHE A 39 -17.84 -17.79 -4.20
C PHE A 39 -18.94 -17.59 -3.14
N MET A 40 -20.17 -17.31 -3.56
CA MET A 40 -21.33 -17.18 -2.66
C MET A 40 -21.57 -18.46 -1.84
N GLN A 41 -21.58 -19.62 -2.49
CA GLN A 41 -21.73 -20.92 -1.80
C GLN A 41 -20.63 -21.17 -0.75
N ILE A 42 -19.37 -20.82 -1.06
CA ILE A 42 -18.26 -20.92 -0.10
C ILE A 42 -18.49 -19.97 1.07
N THR A 43 -18.87 -18.72 0.80
CA THR A 43 -19.16 -17.72 1.84
C THR A 43 -20.30 -18.17 2.75
N ASP A 44 -21.38 -18.72 2.21
CA ASP A 44 -22.52 -19.23 2.97
C ASP A 44 -22.14 -20.45 3.82
N SER A 45 -21.35 -21.35 3.25
CA SER A 45 -20.85 -22.53 3.99
C SER A 45 -19.93 -22.14 5.15
N LEU A 46 -19.05 -21.14 4.93
CA LEU A 46 -18.21 -20.59 5.99
C LEU A 46 -19.05 -19.83 7.04
N SER A 47 -20.12 -19.14 6.64
CA SER A 47 -21.04 -18.48 7.57
C SER A 47 -21.73 -19.51 8.47
N ALA A 48 -22.21 -20.64 7.91
CA ALA A 48 -22.79 -21.73 8.69
C ALA A 48 -21.75 -22.34 9.67
N TYR A 49 -20.52 -22.55 9.21
CA TYR A 49 -19.43 -23.01 10.06
C TYR A 49 -19.13 -22.04 11.21
N PHE A 50 -18.99 -20.74 10.94
CA PHE A 50 -18.74 -19.74 11.97
C PHE A 50 -19.90 -19.57 12.93
N ALA A 51 -21.16 -19.66 12.47
CA ALA A 51 -22.33 -19.61 13.32
C ALA A 51 -22.33 -20.72 14.37
N GLU A 52 -21.90 -21.93 14.01
CA GLU A 52 -21.79 -23.05 14.97
C GLU A 52 -20.49 -22.97 15.80
N ARG A 53 -19.34 -22.69 15.15
CA ARG A 53 -18.04 -22.70 15.82
C ARG A 53 -17.88 -21.57 16.84
N LEU A 54 -18.47 -20.41 16.54
CA LEU A 54 -18.40 -19.19 17.34
C LEU A 54 -19.69 -18.94 18.13
N LYS A 55 -20.55 -19.93 18.31
CA LYS A 55 -21.85 -19.78 19.04
C LYS A 55 -21.71 -19.24 20.47
N ASN A 56 -20.55 -19.44 21.10
CA ASN A 56 -20.24 -18.93 22.44
C ASN A 56 -19.55 -17.56 22.43
N VAL A 57 -19.28 -17.00 21.26
CA VAL A 57 -18.76 -15.64 21.05
C VAL A 57 -19.93 -14.72 20.79
N LYS A 58 -20.02 -13.64 21.56
CA LYS A 58 -21.14 -12.69 21.44
C LYS A 58 -21.08 -11.97 20.08
N LYS A 59 -22.25 -11.78 19.43
CA LYS A 59 -22.36 -10.95 18.24
C LYS A 59 -21.92 -9.50 18.53
N GLY A 60 -21.33 -8.84 17.54
CA GLY A 60 -20.70 -7.53 17.69
C GLY A 60 -19.31 -7.57 18.32
N THR A 61 -18.78 -8.75 18.67
CA THR A 61 -17.41 -8.92 19.16
C THR A 61 -16.41 -8.96 18.00
N TRP A 62 -15.18 -8.57 18.26
CA TRP A 62 -14.11 -8.60 17.29
C TRP A 62 -13.57 -10.01 17.06
N VAL A 63 -13.37 -10.35 15.79
CA VAL A 63 -12.68 -11.56 15.32
C VAL A 63 -11.46 -11.12 14.49
N GLY A 64 -10.28 -11.60 14.85
CA GLY A 64 -9.04 -11.29 14.13
C GLY A 64 -8.85 -12.19 12.91
N ILE A 65 -8.50 -11.62 11.76
CA ILE A 65 -7.96 -12.36 10.62
C ILE A 65 -6.46 -12.10 10.56
N CYS A 66 -5.66 -13.12 10.86
CA CYS A 66 -4.20 -13.08 10.86
C CYS A 66 -3.63 -14.14 9.92
N CYS A 67 -4.01 -14.07 8.64
CA CYS A 67 -3.57 -15.00 7.61
C CYS A 67 -3.18 -14.29 6.32
N ASP A 68 -2.33 -14.91 5.52
CA ASP A 68 -1.91 -14.40 4.23
C ASP A 68 -3.02 -14.45 3.18
N ASN A 69 -2.80 -13.75 2.05
CA ASN A 69 -3.74 -13.76 0.94
C ASN A 69 -4.00 -15.20 0.45
N SER A 70 -5.26 -15.50 0.27
CA SER A 70 -5.69 -16.74 -0.36
C SER A 70 -7.02 -16.52 -1.07
N PRO A 71 -7.44 -17.41 -1.99
CA PRO A 71 -8.78 -17.35 -2.58
C PRO A 71 -9.91 -17.33 -1.54
N TYR A 72 -9.70 -17.93 -0.37
CA TYR A 72 -10.68 -17.98 0.71
C TYR A 72 -10.75 -16.71 1.56
N TRP A 73 -9.72 -15.88 1.55
CA TRP A 73 -9.60 -14.74 2.47
C TRP A 73 -10.83 -13.82 2.46
N VAL A 74 -11.32 -13.47 1.28
CA VAL A 74 -12.48 -12.57 1.12
C VAL A 74 -13.78 -13.26 1.53
N SER A 75 -13.91 -14.58 1.28
CA SER A 75 -15.04 -15.36 1.76
C SER A 75 -15.07 -15.43 3.28
N ILE A 76 -13.89 -15.57 3.93
CA ILE A 76 -13.76 -15.54 5.41
C ILE A 76 -14.23 -14.19 5.94
N PHE A 77 -13.75 -13.08 5.36
CA PHE A 77 -14.16 -11.74 5.75
C PHE A 77 -15.67 -11.56 5.70
N PHE A 78 -16.28 -11.79 4.54
CA PHE A 78 -17.72 -11.61 4.38
C PHE A 78 -18.54 -12.61 5.22
N ALA A 79 -18.06 -13.83 5.43
CA ALA A 79 -18.75 -14.80 6.27
C ALA A 79 -18.79 -14.39 7.74
N LEU A 80 -17.72 -13.82 8.27
CA LEU A 80 -17.68 -13.27 9.64
C LEU A 80 -18.62 -12.06 9.79
N GLU A 81 -18.51 -11.09 8.85
CA GLU A 81 -19.39 -9.91 8.84
C GLU A 81 -20.87 -10.30 8.72
N LYS A 82 -21.19 -11.28 7.86
CA LYS A 82 -22.53 -11.85 7.70
C LYS A 82 -23.05 -12.54 8.96
N CYS A 83 -22.16 -13.11 9.76
CA CYS A 83 -22.49 -13.71 11.06
C CYS A 83 -22.61 -12.70 12.21
N GLY A 84 -22.39 -11.41 11.96
CA GLY A 84 -22.47 -10.38 12.98
C GLY A 84 -21.22 -10.30 13.87
N TYR A 85 -20.03 -10.51 13.30
CA TYR A 85 -18.74 -10.31 13.97
C TYR A 85 -17.97 -9.19 13.31
N CYS A 86 -17.47 -8.24 14.10
CA CYS A 86 -16.57 -7.20 13.61
C CYS A 86 -15.21 -7.82 13.24
N VAL A 87 -14.69 -7.51 12.07
CA VAL A 87 -13.41 -8.08 11.62
C VAL A 87 -12.24 -7.13 11.91
N ALA A 88 -11.22 -7.64 12.61
CA ALA A 88 -9.93 -6.97 12.79
C ALA A 88 -8.87 -7.61 11.88
N MET A 89 -8.37 -6.85 10.91
CA MET A 89 -7.38 -7.32 9.95
C MET A 89 -5.97 -7.17 10.53
N LEU A 90 -5.43 -8.26 11.09
CA LEU A 90 -4.15 -8.29 11.78
C LEU A 90 -2.99 -8.55 10.79
N ASN A 91 -1.80 -8.07 11.15
CA ASN A 91 -0.62 -8.30 10.33
C ASN A 91 -0.04 -9.70 10.58
N CYS A 92 0.10 -10.52 9.52
CA CYS A 92 0.67 -11.86 9.58
C CYS A 92 2.14 -11.92 10.02
N SER A 93 2.86 -10.79 10.00
CA SER A 93 4.21 -10.68 10.54
C SER A 93 4.27 -10.40 12.05
N PHE A 94 3.13 -10.24 12.72
CA PHE A 94 3.09 -10.03 14.16
C PHE A 94 3.55 -11.29 14.92
N THR A 95 4.23 -11.05 16.04
CA THR A 95 4.51 -12.12 17.01
C THR A 95 3.22 -12.49 17.77
N ALA A 96 3.22 -13.63 18.45
CA ALA A 96 2.08 -14.02 19.28
C ALA A 96 1.78 -12.97 20.37
N GLU A 97 2.82 -12.39 20.97
CA GLU A 97 2.67 -11.33 21.99
C GLU A 97 1.95 -10.10 21.44
N GLN A 98 2.25 -9.73 20.19
CA GLN A 98 1.59 -8.59 19.53
C GLN A 98 0.13 -8.91 19.21
N VAL A 99 -0.17 -10.09 18.67
CA VAL A 99 -1.56 -10.52 18.43
C VAL A 99 -2.33 -10.56 19.75
N ASN A 100 -1.75 -11.13 20.81
CA ASN A 100 -2.37 -11.18 22.15
C ASN A 100 -2.61 -9.76 22.72
N SER A 101 -1.68 -8.83 22.51
CA SER A 101 -1.84 -7.44 22.94
C SER A 101 -3.01 -6.76 22.23
N PHE A 102 -3.10 -6.87 20.89
CA PHE A 102 -4.25 -6.35 20.12
C PHE A 102 -5.55 -7.03 20.55
N SER A 103 -5.52 -8.36 20.74
CA SER A 103 -6.70 -9.14 21.16
C SER A 103 -7.23 -8.66 22.51
N LYS A 104 -6.34 -8.45 23.47
CA LYS A 104 -6.72 -7.94 24.80
C LYS A 104 -7.28 -6.52 24.73
N ASN A 105 -6.60 -5.62 24.00
CA ASN A 105 -6.95 -4.19 24.00
C ASN A 105 -8.21 -3.89 23.17
N LEU A 106 -8.46 -4.65 22.10
CA LEU A 106 -9.64 -4.50 21.24
C LEU A 106 -10.82 -5.40 21.69
N GLY A 107 -10.54 -6.43 22.49
CA GLY A 107 -11.53 -7.43 22.86
C GLY A 107 -11.78 -8.47 21.76
N ILE A 108 -10.71 -8.90 21.06
CA ILE A 108 -10.79 -9.99 20.08
C ILE A 108 -10.96 -11.30 20.84
N GLU A 109 -12.06 -12.00 20.59
CA GLU A 109 -12.36 -13.28 21.25
C GLU A 109 -12.02 -14.50 20.38
N ALA A 110 -11.91 -14.33 19.06
CA ALA A 110 -11.53 -15.38 18.13
C ALA A 110 -10.49 -14.91 17.12
N VAL A 111 -9.59 -15.80 16.68
CA VAL A 111 -8.59 -15.51 15.65
C VAL A 111 -8.60 -16.60 14.59
N ILE A 112 -8.64 -16.15 13.32
CA ILE A 112 -8.38 -16.98 12.13
C ILE A 112 -6.89 -16.89 11.83
N GLU A 113 -6.19 -18.02 11.78
CA GLU A 113 -4.74 -18.10 11.74
C GLU A 113 -4.26 -19.13 10.70
N ASP A 114 -3.11 -18.88 10.07
CA ASP A 114 -2.45 -19.82 9.17
C ASP A 114 -1.08 -20.30 9.67
N ASN A 115 -0.52 -19.66 10.69
CA ASN A 115 0.76 -20.04 11.30
C ASN A 115 0.56 -20.85 12.58
N TYR A 116 0.84 -22.15 12.51
CA TYR A 116 0.66 -23.08 13.63
C TYR A 116 1.53 -22.76 14.85
N GLU A 117 2.78 -22.33 14.65
CA GLU A 117 3.68 -21.96 15.76
C GLU A 117 3.17 -20.76 16.56
N ARG A 118 2.60 -19.77 15.85
CA ARG A 118 1.98 -18.60 16.48
C ARG A 118 0.68 -18.99 17.16
N ALA A 119 -0.13 -19.80 16.49
CA ALA A 119 -1.42 -20.29 16.98
C ALA A 119 -1.33 -20.93 18.38
N GLU A 120 -0.32 -21.76 18.62
CA GLU A 120 -0.08 -22.43 19.94
C GLU A 120 0.17 -21.44 21.10
N LYS A 121 0.52 -20.18 20.80
CA LYS A 121 0.87 -19.14 21.79
C LYS A 121 -0.20 -18.07 21.92
N LEU A 122 -1.32 -18.19 21.19
CA LEU A 122 -2.41 -17.22 21.25
C LEU A 122 -3.31 -17.46 22.47
N ASP A 123 -3.59 -16.38 23.19
CA ASP A 123 -4.52 -16.34 24.33
C ASP A 123 -5.86 -15.76 23.90
N VAL A 124 -6.66 -16.57 23.20
CA VAL A 124 -8.00 -16.21 22.69
C VAL A 124 -8.99 -17.34 23.00
N LYS A 125 -10.28 -17.03 23.10
CA LYS A 125 -11.31 -18.04 23.40
C LYS A 125 -11.44 -19.10 22.32
N GLU A 126 -11.34 -18.67 21.06
CA GLU A 126 -11.51 -19.52 19.89
C GLU A 126 -10.38 -19.28 18.88
N LEU A 127 -9.74 -20.36 18.49
CA LEU A 127 -8.72 -20.37 17.44
C LEU A 127 -9.20 -21.24 16.29
N ILE A 128 -9.10 -20.72 15.07
CA ILE A 128 -9.54 -21.41 13.86
C ILE A 128 -8.40 -21.36 12.83
N MET A 129 -7.97 -22.54 12.39
CA MET A 129 -6.92 -22.62 11.36
C MET A 129 -7.54 -22.51 9.97
N THR A 130 -6.87 -21.78 9.08
CA THR A 130 -7.33 -21.63 7.67
C THR A 130 -7.45 -22.97 6.96
N ASP A 131 -6.62 -23.95 7.31
CA ASP A 131 -6.69 -25.30 6.73
C ASP A 131 -7.97 -26.05 7.10
N ASP A 132 -8.60 -25.74 8.23
CA ASP A 132 -9.90 -26.31 8.57
C ASP A 132 -11.02 -25.67 7.76
N LEU A 133 -10.90 -24.38 7.44
CA LEU A 133 -11.87 -23.66 6.60
C LEU A 133 -11.90 -24.20 5.16
N LYS A 134 -10.76 -24.60 4.62
CA LYS A 134 -10.66 -25.22 3.27
C LYS A 134 -11.37 -26.58 3.20
N LYS A 135 -11.58 -27.25 4.34
CA LYS A 135 -12.25 -28.56 4.44
C LYS A 135 -13.77 -28.46 4.63
N VAL A 136 -14.30 -27.24 4.85
CA VAL A 136 -15.73 -27.03 5.05
C VAL A 136 -16.50 -27.47 3.80
N SER A 137 -17.49 -28.32 3.99
CA SER A 137 -18.33 -28.81 2.89
C SER A 137 -19.14 -27.68 2.27
N VAL A 138 -19.05 -27.53 0.95
CA VAL A 138 -19.73 -26.45 0.22
C VAL A 138 -21.15 -26.91 -0.13
N ASN A 139 -22.00 -27.09 0.86
CA ASN A 139 -23.38 -27.58 0.66
C ASN A 139 -24.41 -26.91 1.61
N SER A 140 -24.00 -25.94 2.43
CA SER A 140 -24.89 -25.28 3.39
C SER A 140 -25.42 -23.98 2.79
N GLU A 141 -26.71 -23.76 2.91
CA GLU A 141 -27.30 -22.43 2.72
C GLU A 141 -27.42 -21.78 4.10
N TYR A 142 -26.80 -20.63 4.25
CA TYR A 142 -26.94 -19.81 5.45
C TYR A 142 -27.73 -18.56 5.10
N ASN A 143 -28.99 -18.55 5.54
CA ASN A 143 -29.87 -17.39 5.37
C ASN A 143 -29.70 -16.42 6.54
N THR A 144 -29.10 -15.29 6.29
CA THR A 144 -28.98 -14.20 7.26
C THR A 144 -29.83 -13.02 6.77
N SER A 145 -30.66 -12.45 7.66
CA SER A 145 -31.25 -11.14 7.39
C SER A 145 -30.17 -10.06 7.51
N ASP A 146 -30.35 -8.91 6.86
CA ASP A 146 -29.43 -7.76 6.93
C ASP A 146 -29.17 -7.27 8.36
N GLU A 147 -30.03 -7.64 9.31
CA GLU A 147 -29.90 -7.32 10.74
C GLU A 147 -28.68 -7.97 11.40
N TYR A 148 -28.14 -9.05 10.83
CA TYR A 148 -26.96 -9.77 11.38
C TYR A 148 -25.64 -9.28 10.79
N TRP A 149 -25.66 -8.56 9.68
CA TRP A 149 -24.44 -8.01 9.09
C TRP A 149 -23.85 -6.93 9.96
N GLU A 150 -22.54 -7.01 10.18
CA GLU A 150 -21.83 -6.00 10.96
C GLU A 150 -21.62 -4.69 10.21
N THR A 151 -21.28 -3.67 10.99
CA THR A 151 -21.14 -2.29 10.55
C THR A 151 -19.71 -1.76 10.68
N LYS A 152 -18.78 -2.56 11.22
CA LYS A 152 -17.43 -2.09 11.54
C LYS A 152 -16.37 -3.13 11.20
N THR A 153 -15.27 -2.63 10.65
CA THR A 153 -14.04 -3.39 10.44
C THR A 153 -12.83 -2.56 10.89
N ALA A 154 -11.68 -3.20 11.08
CA ALA A 154 -10.48 -2.50 11.52
C ALA A 154 -9.23 -2.92 10.76
N PHE A 155 -8.39 -1.94 10.41
CA PHE A 155 -7.10 -2.12 9.76
C PHE A 155 -5.96 -1.74 10.67
N VAL A 156 -4.90 -2.55 10.68
CA VAL A 156 -3.66 -2.23 11.39
C VAL A 156 -2.69 -1.54 10.44
N THR A 157 -2.06 -0.45 10.89
CA THR A 157 -1.00 0.21 10.12
C THR A 157 0.25 -0.63 10.02
N SER A 158 1.01 -0.44 8.94
CA SER A 158 2.31 -1.08 8.71
C SER A 158 3.45 -0.53 9.56
N GLY A 159 3.18 0.21 10.64
CA GLY A 159 4.18 0.78 11.53
C GLY A 159 5.18 -0.26 12.06
N THR A 160 6.36 0.20 12.48
CA THR A 160 7.32 -0.67 13.20
C THR A 160 6.65 -1.26 14.43
N THR A 161 6.97 -2.48 14.75
CA THR A 161 6.29 -3.37 15.72
C THR A 161 5.87 -2.76 17.06
N SER A 162 6.52 -1.69 17.53
CA SER A 162 6.17 -0.96 18.76
C SER A 162 5.16 0.17 18.58
N ASN A 163 4.86 0.60 17.33
CA ASN A 163 4.03 1.78 17.03
C ASN A 163 2.90 1.49 16.04
N SER A 164 2.53 0.21 15.82
CA SER A 164 1.38 -0.11 14.97
C SER A 164 0.09 0.34 15.63
N LYS A 165 -0.72 1.13 14.88
CA LYS A 165 -2.04 1.58 15.31
C LYS A 165 -3.11 0.78 14.58
N LEU A 166 -4.25 0.60 15.22
CA LEU A 166 -5.42 -0.01 14.61
C LEU A 166 -6.51 1.06 14.46
N TYR A 167 -7.00 1.20 13.24
CA TYR A 167 -8.05 2.15 12.88
C TYR A 167 -9.35 1.42 12.53
N VAL A 168 -10.45 1.85 13.14
CA VAL A 168 -11.79 1.32 12.91
C VAL A 168 -12.49 2.14 11.85
N PHE A 169 -13.13 1.46 10.91
CA PHE A 169 -13.95 2.04 9.86
C PHE A 169 -15.38 1.51 9.94
N SER A 170 -16.34 2.35 9.58
CA SER A 170 -17.71 1.90 9.36
C SER A 170 -17.86 1.22 7.99
N ALA A 171 -18.84 0.35 7.84
CA ALA A 171 -19.21 -0.23 6.56
C ALA A 171 -19.61 0.85 5.53
N GLU A 172 -20.22 1.94 5.99
CA GLU A 172 -20.54 3.10 5.16
C GLU A 172 -19.26 3.73 4.60
N SER A 173 -18.30 4.04 5.47
CA SER A 173 -17.01 4.64 5.09
C SER A 173 -16.27 3.78 4.05
N ILE A 174 -16.16 2.48 4.30
CA ILE A 174 -15.51 1.54 3.35
C ILE A 174 -16.27 1.46 2.03
N THR A 175 -17.60 1.36 2.07
CA THR A 175 -18.42 1.27 0.85
C THR A 175 -18.31 2.53 0.01
N GLU A 176 -18.28 3.70 0.64
CA GLU A 176 -18.11 4.98 -0.04
C GLU A 176 -16.71 5.13 -0.66
N GLN A 177 -15.63 4.79 0.07
CA GLN A 177 -14.28 4.76 -0.49
C GLN A 177 -14.21 3.93 -1.78
N ILE A 178 -14.80 2.73 -1.75
CA ILE A 178 -14.82 1.84 -2.92
C ILE A 178 -15.65 2.45 -4.05
N TYR A 179 -16.81 3.03 -3.73
CA TYR A 179 -17.65 3.71 -4.71
C TYR A 179 -16.91 4.85 -5.43
N TYR A 180 -16.15 5.67 -4.70
CA TYR A 180 -15.39 6.77 -5.30
C TYR A 180 -14.23 6.28 -6.18
N ILE A 181 -13.58 5.17 -5.84
CA ILE A 181 -12.61 4.52 -6.72
C ILE A 181 -13.31 4.05 -8.00
N THR A 182 -14.51 3.47 -7.88
CA THR A 182 -15.25 2.96 -9.04
C THR A 182 -15.78 4.05 -9.96
N ALA A 183 -15.97 5.28 -9.48
CA ALA A 183 -16.29 6.42 -10.31
C ALA A 183 -15.21 6.74 -11.37
N GLN A 184 -13.98 6.21 -11.19
CA GLN A 184 -12.91 6.31 -12.19
C GLN A 184 -13.04 5.29 -13.35
N LYS A 185 -13.95 4.32 -13.25
CA LYS A 185 -14.12 3.27 -14.28
C LYS A 185 -14.27 3.84 -15.67
N HIS A 186 -14.99 4.93 -15.83
CA HIS A 186 -15.18 5.54 -17.15
C HIS A 186 -13.85 5.97 -17.82
N ALA A 187 -12.88 6.46 -17.03
CA ALA A 187 -11.57 6.79 -17.54
C ALA A 187 -10.81 5.54 -18.01
N TYR A 188 -10.90 4.45 -17.25
CA TYR A 188 -10.32 3.15 -17.64
C TYR A 188 -10.97 2.59 -18.91
N ASP A 189 -12.31 2.61 -18.99
CA ASP A 189 -13.05 2.10 -20.17
C ASP A 189 -12.69 2.91 -21.43
N LYS A 190 -12.50 4.22 -21.30
CA LYS A 190 -12.07 5.07 -22.40
C LYS A 190 -10.66 4.73 -22.91
N MET A 191 -9.74 4.38 -21.99
CA MET A 191 -8.36 4.06 -22.34
C MET A 191 -8.20 2.65 -22.89
N TYR A 192 -8.85 1.67 -22.30
CA TYR A 192 -8.58 0.25 -22.53
C TYR A 192 -9.76 -0.53 -23.10
N GLY A 193 -10.98 0.04 -23.08
CA GLY A 193 -12.20 -0.71 -23.45
C GLY A 193 -12.34 -1.96 -22.58
N ASP A 194 -12.70 -3.07 -23.22
CA ASP A 194 -12.88 -4.38 -22.54
C ASP A 194 -11.57 -5.19 -22.39
N LYS A 195 -10.41 -4.58 -22.67
CA LYS A 195 -9.12 -5.30 -22.63
C LYS A 195 -8.66 -5.62 -21.22
N ILE A 196 -9.02 -4.80 -20.21
CA ILE A 196 -8.72 -5.09 -18.82
C ILE A 196 -9.88 -5.84 -18.21
N HIS A 197 -9.65 -7.08 -17.82
CA HIS A 197 -10.65 -7.96 -17.22
C HIS A 197 -10.07 -8.91 -16.17
N ARG A 198 -8.74 -8.87 -15.94
CA ARG A 198 -8.03 -9.73 -14.98
C ARG A 198 -6.96 -8.95 -14.24
N PHE A 199 -6.99 -9.00 -12.91
CA PHE A 199 -5.97 -8.36 -12.08
C PHE A 199 -5.23 -9.37 -11.20
N LEU A 200 -3.96 -9.10 -10.94
CA LEU A 200 -3.13 -9.89 -10.05
C LEU A 200 -3.24 -9.39 -8.61
N GLN A 201 -3.74 -10.24 -7.71
CA GLN A 201 -3.91 -9.92 -6.30
C GLN A 201 -2.64 -10.25 -5.51
N ILE A 202 -1.71 -9.30 -5.46
CA ILE A 202 -0.43 -9.43 -4.73
C ILE A 202 -0.36 -8.60 -3.46
N LEU A 203 -1.11 -7.50 -3.39
CA LEU A 203 -1.13 -6.67 -2.19
C LEU A 203 -1.91 -7.36 -1.07
N PRO A 204 -1.43 -7.26 0.18
CA PRO A 204 -2.13 -7.89 1.30
C PRO A 204 -3.55 -7.35 1.47
N LEU A 205 -4.55 -8.24 1.49
CA LEU A 205 -5.95 -7.89 1.71
C LEU A 205 -6.21 -7.33 3.13
N ARG A 206 -5.32 -7.61 4.07
CA ARG A 206 -5.35 -7.02 5.41
C ARG A 206 -4.97 -5.53 5.47
N HIS A 207 -4.49 -4.95 4.37
CA HIS A 207 -4.17 -3.51 4.26
C HIS A 207 -5.21 -2.78 3.42
N CYS A 208 -5.55 -1.56 3.82
CA CYS A 208 -6.56 -0.72 3.15
C CYS A 208 -6.31 -0.58 1.65
N LEU A 209 -5.06 -0.45 1.19
CA LEU A 209 -4.72 -0.37 -0.23
C LEU A 209 -5.08 -1.68 -0.97
N GLY A 210 -4.64 -2.84 -0.45
CA GLY A 210 -4.92 -4.14 -1.05
C GLY A 210 -6.41 -4.48 -1.03
N PHE A 211 -7.08 -4.24 0.10
CA PHE A 211 -8.52 -4.46 0.25
C PHE A 211 -9.33 -3.54 -0.66
N GLY A 212 -9.12 -2.22 -0.54
CA GLY A 212 -9.92 -1.24 -1.27
C GLY A 212 -9.78 -1.37 -2.79
N THR A 213 -8.55 -1.59 -3.29
CA THR A 213 -8.33 -1.78 -4.73
C THR A 213 -8.92 -3.10 -5.23
N ALA A 214 -8.80 -4.21 -4.50
CA ALA A 214 -9.41 -5.48 -4.88
C ALA A 214 -10.94 -5.36 -4.96
N MET A 215 -11.59 -4.78 -3.94
CA MET A 215 -13.05 -4.57 -3.94
C MET A 215 -13.48 -3.71 -5.13
N ALA A 216 -12.77 -2.61 -5.41
CA ALA A 216 -13.08 -1.75 -6.55
C ALA A 216 -12.94 -2.47 -7.90
N LEU A 217 -11.91 -3.30 -8.08
CA LEU A 217 -11.68 -4.05 -9.31
C LEU A 217 -12.74 -5.15 -9.52
N TRP A 218 -13.23 -5.78 -8.45
CA TRP A 218 -14.39 -6.67 -8.56
C TRP A 218 -15.68 -5.91 -8.93
N VAL A 219 -15.91 -4.71 -8.39
CA VAL A 219 -17.06 -3.87 -8.83
C VAL A 219 -16.91 -3.48 -10.30
N PHE A 220 -15.68 -3.36 -10.83
CA PHE A 220 -15.46 -3.19 -12.27
C PHE A 220 -15.82 -4.43 -13.08
N GLY A 221 -15.99 -5.58 -12.45
CA GLY A 221 -16.24 -6.87 -13.11
C GLY A 221 -14.96 -7.62 -13.49
N TYR A 222 -13.82 -7.27 -12.87
CA TYR A 222 -12.55 -7.93 -13.19
C TYR A 222 -12.32 -9.16 -12.33
N THR A 223 -11.80 -10.23 -12.94
CA THR A 223 -11.39 -11.46 -12.27
C THR A 223 -10.13 -11.23 -11.43
N ALA A 224 -10.15 -11.61 -10.15
CA ALA A 224 -8.94 -11.64 -9.32
C ALA A 224 -8.15 -12.92 -9.56
N PHE A 225 -6.86 -12.80 -9.82
CA PHE A 225 -5.94 -13.93 -9.84
C PHE A 225 -5.05 -13.93 -8.60
N PHE A 226 -5.08 -15.02 -7.83
CA PHE A 226 -4.24 -15.22 -6.66
C PHE A 226 -3.00 -16.05 -7.05
N PRO A 227 -1.77 -15.47 -6.98
CA PRO A 227 -0.56 -16.22 -7.28
C PRO A 227 -0.16 -17.12 -6.10
N ASP A 228 0.64 -18.16 -6.37
CA ASP A 228 1.15 -19.08 -5.34
C ASP A 228 2.01 -18.38 -4.28
N ASN A 229 2.74 -17.36 -4.68
CA ASN A 229 3.52 -16.46 -3.81
C ASN A 229 3.78 -15.12 -4.50
N ILE A 230 4.27 -14.15 -3.73
CA ILE A 230 4.54 -12.77 -4.21
C ILE A 230 6.00 -12.53 -4.61
N GLY A 231 6.79 -13.59 -4.83
CA GLY A 231 8.14 -13.45 -5.38
C GLY A 231 8.09 -12.88 -6.80
N VAL A 232 9.01 -11.97 -7.14
CA VAL A 232 8.98 -11.25 -8.43
C VAL A 232 9.00 -12.19 -9.64
N LEU A 233 9.70 -13.33 -9.57
CA LEU A 233 9.71 -14.33 -10.65
C LEU A 233 8.35 -15.01 -10.78
N THR A 234 7.68 -15.32 -9.68
CA THR A 234 6.32 -15.88 -9.67
C THR A 234 5.33 -14.87 -10.23
N ILE A 235 5.45 -13.59 -9.85
CA ILE A 235 4.61 -12.51 -10.41
C ILE A 235 4.74 -12.47 -11.94
N ILE A 236 5.96 -12.42 -12.47
CA ILE A 236 6.21 -12.39 -13.92
C ILE A 236 5.66 -13.63 -14.62
N ASP A 237 5.89 -14.80 -14.05
CA ASP A 237 5.43 -16.07 -14.61
C ASP A 237 3.88 -16.15 -14.59
N THR A 238 3.25 -15.71 -13.52
CA THR A 238 1.79 -15.64 -13.41
C THR A 238 1.19 -14.66 -14.40
N ILE A 239 1.77 -13.47 -14.59
CA ILE A 239 1.29 -12.50 -15.57
C ILE A 239 1.22 -13.15 -16.96
N ARG A 240 2.25 -13.89 -17.34
CA ARG A 240 2.32 -14.57 -18.65
C ARG A 240 1.36 -15.74 -18.78
N LYS A 241 1.27 -16.61 -17.74
CA LYS A 241 0.49 -17.85 -17.79
C LYS A 241 -1.01 -17.65 -17.63
N ALA A 242 -1.38 -16.60 -16.89
CA ALA A 242 -2.76 -16.32 -16.55
C ALA A 242 -3.36 -15.14 -17.34
N ASP A 243 -2.62 -14.57 -18.30
CA ASP A 243 -3.04 -13.41 -19.10
C ASP A 243 -3.51 -12.24 -18.23
N ILE A 244 -2.70 -11.87 -17.24
CA ILE A 244 -2.99 -10.76 -16.35
C ILE A 244 -2.88 -9.45 -17.11
N ASN A 245 -3.93 -8.63 -17.04
CA ASN A 245 -3.96 -7.33 -17.73
C ASN A 245 -3.68 -6.15 -16.82
N TYR A 246 -3.84 -6.34 -15.51
CA TYR A 246 -3.77 -5.27 -14.53
C TYR A 246 -3.11 -5.71 -13.23
N MET A 247 -2.32 -4.83 -12.64
CA MET A 247 -1.67 -5.10 -11.35
C MET A 247 -1.59 -3.85 -10.49
N VAL A 248 -1.88 -3.99 -9.20
CA VAL A 248 -1.60 -2.95 -8.20
C VAL A 248 -0.34 -3.34 -7.44
N GLY A 249 0.63 -2.44 -7.39
CA GLY A 249 1.90 -2.70 -6.71
C GLY A 249 2.47 -1.48 -6.02
N VAL A 250 3.39 -1.72 -5.08
CA VAL A 250 4.22 -0.66 -4.51
C VAL A 250 5.45 -0.42 -5.38
N PRO A 251 6.15 0.74 -5.29
CA PRO A 251 7.32 1.03 -6.12
C PRO A 251 8.39 -0.07 -6.09
N ALA A 252 8.61 -0.69 -4.93
CA ALA A 252 9.59 -1.77 -4.79
C ALA A 252 9.29 -2.98 -5.69
N ILE A 253 8.02 -3.37 -5.85
CA ILE A 253 7.61 -4.47 -6.74
C ILE A 253 7.84 -4.10 -8.21
N TRP A 254 7.44 -2.89 -8.60
CA TRP A 254 7.65 -2.40 -9.96
C TRP A 254 9.14 -2.31 -10.33
N LYS A 255 9.98 -1.81 -9.42
CA LYS A 255 11.45 -1.81 -9.57
C LYS A 255 12.03 -3.22 -9.68
N ALA A 256 11.56 -4.16 -8.86
CA ALA A 256 12.01 -5.54 -8.90
C ALA A 256 11.68 -6.22 -10.23
N ILE A 257 10.48 -5.98 -10.79
CA ILE A 257 10.11 -6.45 -12.14
C ILE A 257 11.09 -5.88 -13.18
N PHE A 258 11.35 -4.57 -13.13
CA PHE A 258 12.24 -3.91 -14.07
C PHE A 258 13.66 -4.47 -13.99
N SER A 259 14.14 -4.72 -12.78
CA SER A 259 15.46 -5.33 -12.53
C SER A 259 15.58 -6.75 -13.11
N VAL A 260 14.54 -7.58 -12.94
CA VAL A 260 14.51 -8.93 -13.54
C VAL A 260 14.50 -8.85 -15.06
N VAL A 261 13.77 -7.93 -15.66
CA VAL A 261 13.77 -7.73 -17.12
C VAL A 261 15.18 -7.35 -17.59
N ARG A 262 15.84 -6.40 -16.91
CA ARG A 262 17.23 -5.97 -17.21
C ARG A 262 18.22 -7.15 -17.16
N ILE A 263 18.13 -7.99 -16.12
CA ILE A 263 19.00 -9.17 -15.96
C ILE A 263 18.75 -10.19 -17.08
N LYS A 264 17.48 -10.50 -17.38
CA LYS A 264 17.12 -11.50 -18.40
C LYS A 264 17.50 -11.06 -19.81
N THR A 265 17.36 -9.79 -20.11
CA THR A 265 17.70 -9.23 -21.43
C THR A 265 19.19 -8.94 -21.60
N LYS A 266 19.95 -8.92 -20.50
CA LYS A 266 21.37 -8.53 -20.46
C LYS A 266 21.63 -7.16 -21.10
N SER A 267 20.65 -6.27 -21.02
CA SER A 267 20.69 -4.94 -21.65
C SER A 267 20.50 -3.84 -20.59
N LYS A 268 21.31 -2.78 -20.71
CA LYS A 268 21.10 -1.57 -19.91
C LYS A 268 19.86 -0.77 -20.38
N VAL A 269 19.55 -0.87 -21.67
CA VAL A 269 18.38 -0.21 -22.29
C VAL A 269 17.32 -1.27 -22.53
N ILE A 270 16.18 -1.15 -21.88
CA ILE A 270 15.03 -2.03 -22.08
C ILE A 270 14.15 -1.40 -23.15
N THR A 271 13.92 -2.14 -24.22
CA THR A 271 12.94 -1.77 -25.26
C THR A 271 11.61 -2.44 -24.98
N GLU A 272 10.51 -1.93 -25.54
CA GLU A 272 9.19 -2.56 -25.42
C GLU A 272 9.24 -4.04 -25.86
N GLN A 273 9.89 -4.34 -26.97
CA GLN A 273 10.05 -5.71 -27.45
C GLN A 273 10.76 -6.60 -26.43
N SER A 274 11.86 -6.13 -25.82
CA SER A 274 12.62 -6.91 -24.83
C SER A 274 11.82 -7.07 -23.52
N PHE A 275 11.06 -6.07 -23.13
CA PHE A 275 10.14 -6.13 -21.99
C PHE A 275 9.05 -7.16 -22.22
N ARG A 276 8.35 -7.10 -23.36
CA ARG A 276 7.29 -8.03 -23.72
C ARG A 276 7.80 -9.47 -23.85
N ALA A 277 9.02 -9.68 -24.32
CA ALA A 277 9.65 -11.01 -24.36
C ALA A 277 9.78 -11.66 -22.97
N VAL A 278 9.95 -10.85 -21.92
CA VAL A 278 10.03 -11.33 -20.53
C VAL A 278 8.66 -11.37 -19.85
N MET A 279 7.87 -10.32 -19.99
CA MET A 279 6.60 -10.13 -19.27
C MET A 279 5.39 -10.76 -19.99
N GLY A 280 5.48 -11.02 -21.30
CA GLY A 280 4.31 -11.30 -22.16
C GLY A 280 3.61 -10.00 -22.56
N ASP A 281 2.56 -10.14 -23.37
CA ASP A 281 1.83 -9.01 -23.97
C ASP A 281 0.57 -8.61 -23.20
N SER A 282 0.19 -9.41 -22.19
CA SER A 282 -1.10 -9.27 -21.51
C SER A 282 -1.18 -8.07 -20.55
N LEU A 283 -0.09 -7.70 -19.86
CA LEU A 283 -0.10 -6.60 -18.91
C LEU A 283 -0.20 -5.26 -19.64
N LEU A 284 -1.29 -4.53 -19.41
CA LEU A 284 -1.62 -3.27 -20.09
C LEU A 284 -1.45 -2.05 -19.20
N SER A 285 -1.76 -2.20 -17.91
CA SER A 285 -1.74 -1.08 -16.97
C SER A 285 -1.60 -1.56 -15.53
N GLY A 286 -1.38 -0.60 -14.64
CA GLY A 286 -1.37 -0.87 -13.20
C GLY A 286 -1.36 0.40 -12.37
N ILE A 287 -1.48 0.21 -11.06
CA ILE A 287 -1.33 1.29 -10.08
C ILE A 287 0.01 1.12 -9.36
N CYS A 288 0.71 2.23 -9.16
CA CYS A 288 1.82 2.36 -8.23
C CYS A 288 1.35 3.23 -7.06
N SER A 289 1.31 2.67 -5.85
CA SER A 289 0.80 3.36 -4.67
C SER A 289 1.46 2.86 -3.39
N GLY A 290 1.13 3.49 -2.25
CA GLY A 290 1.64 3.13 -0.93
C GLY A 290 2.99 3.75 -0.57
N ALA A 291 3.70 4.28 -1.57
CA ALA A 291 4.95 5.03 -1.43
C ALA A 291 5.15 5.93 -2.66
N LYS A 292 6.06 6.91 -2.58
CA LYS A 292 6.40 7.75 -3.73
C LYS A 292 7.07 6.91 -4.83
N ALA A 293 6.55 6.98 -6.04
CA ALA A 293 7.22 6.43 -7.22
C ALA A 293 8.29 7.40 -7.73
N GLU A 294 9.47 6.88 -8.09
CA GLU A 294 10.52 7.69 -8.71
C GLU A 294 10.15 8.05 -10.16
N GLU A 295 10.53 9.24 -10.60
CA GLU A 295 10.30 9.69 -11.98
C GLU A 295 10.86 8.73 -13.01
N THR A 296 12.09 8.26 -12.79
CA THR A 296 12.75 7.32 -13.69
C THR A 296 11.94 6.05 -13.89
N LEU A 297 11.36 5.50 -12.81
CA LEU A 297 10.52 4.32 -12.87
C LEU A 297 9.26 4.55 -13.72
N ILE A 298 8.57 5.66 -13.49
CA ILE A 298 7.35 6.00 -14.23
C ILE A 298 7.66 6.25 -15.70
N ARG A 299 8.71 7.01 -16.00
CA ARG A 299 9.19 7.29 -17.35
C ARG A 299 9.56 6.01 -18.10
N ASP A 300 10.25 5.10 -17.42
CA ASP A 300 10.68 3.85 -18.00
C ASP A 300 9.48 2.97 -18.41
N PHE A 301 8.47 2.81 -17.54
CA PHE A 301 7.26 2.06 -17.91
C PHE A 301 6.46 2.74 -19.01
N ARG A 302 6.37 4.05 -19.01
CA ARG A 302 5.71 4.81 -20.08
C ARG A 302 6.39 4.57 -21.43
N ASN A 303 7.73 4.57 -21.50
CA ASN A 303 8.50 4.28 -22.69
C ASN A 303 8.29 2.84 -23.20
N LEU A 304 7.76 1.95 -22.35
CA LEU A 304 7.40 0.57 -22.67
C LEU A 304 5.92 0.40 -23.01
N SER A 305 5.20 1.48 -23.25
CA SER A 305 3.76 1.48 -23.52
C SER A 305 2.93 0.82 -22.42
N LEU A 306 3.40 0.94 -21.16
CA LEU A 306 2.70 0.48 -19.97
C LEU A 306 2.28 1.69 -19.12
N GLU A 307 0.99 1.99 -19.07
CA GLU A 307 0.47 3.07 -18.23
C GLU A 307 0.46 2.64 -16.77
N ILE A 308 1.26 3.32 -15.97
CA ILE A 308 1.23 3.20 -14.51
C ILE A 308 0.50 4.40 -13.94
N ILE A 309 -0.55 4.13 -13.17
CA ILE A 309 -1.38 5.15 -12.54
C ILE A 309 -0.86 5.40 -11.14
N ASN A 310 -0.69 6.66 -10.76
CA ASN A 310 -0.35 7.01 -9.40
C ASN A 310 -1.59 7.02 -8.51
N GLY A 311 -1.46 6.54 -7.27
CA GLY A 311 -2.51 6.58 -6.27
C GLY A 311 -1.95 7.01 -4.92
N TRP A 312 -2.58 7.96 -4.27
CA TRP A 312 -2.24 8.37 -2.92
C TRP A 312 -3.38 8.09 -1.95
N GLY A 313 -2.98 7.65 -0.77
CA GLY A 313 -3.84 7.39 0.36
C GLY A 313 -3.06 6.81 1.52
N MET A 314 -3.70 6.72 2.65
CA MET A 314 -3.17 6.18 3.90
C MET A 314 -4.16 5.20 4.51
N THR A 315 -3.74 4.47 5.56
CA THR A 315 -4.69 3.63 6.29
C THR A 315 -5.86 4.45 6.82
N GLU A 316 -5.59 5.66 7.27
CA GLU A 316 -6.55 6.57 7.90
C GLU A 316 -7.58 7.15 6.93
N THR A 317 -7.24 7.25 5.64
CA THR A 317 -8.07 7.93 4.63
C THR A 317 -8.60 7.00 3.55
N GLY A 318 -8.08 5.77 3.43
CA GLY A 318 -8.20 4.98 2.20
C GLY A 318 -7.50 5.66 1.03
N ILE A 319 -7.88 5.32 -0.20
CA ILE A 319 -7.37 5.99 -1.41
C ILE A 319 -8.17 7.27 -1.63
N ALA A 320 -7.48 8.42 -1.59
CA ALA A 320 -8.11 9.73 -1.73
C ALA A 320 -7.83 10.41 -3.08
N MET A 321 -6.69 10.11 -3.72
CA MET A 321 -6.27 10.70 -4.99
C MET A 321 -5.83 9.63 -5.98
N VAL A 322 -6.12 9.87 -7.27
CA VAL A 322 -5.66 9.05 -8.39
C VAL A 322 -5.22 9.95 -9.53
N GLY A 323 -4.05 9.68 -10.10
CA GLY A 323 -3.48 10.43 -11.22
C GLY A 323 -3.04 9.53 -12.37
N PHE A 324 -3.51 9.86 -13.57
CA PHE A 324 -3.05 9.24 -14.81
C PHE A 324 -1.85 10.01 -15.32
N PHE A 325 -0.71 9.35 -15.52
CA PHE A 325 0.49 10.00 -16.05
C PHE A 325 0.36 10.46 -17.51
N SER A 326 -0.66 9.98 -18.22
CA SER A 326 -1.08 10.54 -19.51
C SER A 326 -1.57 11.99 -19.40
N ASP A 327 -2.12 12.37 -18.24
CA ASP A 327 -2.64 13.72 -18.01
C ASP A 327 -1.53 14.69 -17.61
N ASN A 328 -0.51 14.18 -16.88
CA ASN A 328 0.61 14.99 -16.41
C ASN A 328 1.89 14.16 -16.30
N THR A 329 3.02 14.70 -16.77
CA THR A 329 4.31 14.02 -16.80
C THR A 329 5.20 14.31 -15.60
N SER A 330 4.76 15.18 -14.70
CA SER A 330 5.52 15.53 -13.50
C SER A 330 5.64 14.35 -12.55
N TYR A 331 6.83 14.04 -12.10
CA TYR A 331 7.12 12.86 -11.27
C TYR A 331 6.45 12.88 -9.89
N ASN A 332 6.18 14.07 -9.37
CA ASN A 332 5.49 14.25 -8.10
C ASN A 332 3.98 14.45 -8.25
N TYR A 333 3.47 14.34 -9.46
CA TYR A 333 2.03 14.39 -9.74
C TYR A 333 1.34 13.20 -9.11
N THR A 334 0.42 13.48 -8.20
CA THR A 334 -0.31 12.46 -7.46
C THR A 334 -1.72 12.27 -8.02
N GLY A 335 -2.21 13.25 -8.75
CA GLY A 335 -3.53 13.18 -9.36
C GLY A 335 -4.50 14.21 -8.80
N LYS A 336 -5.77 13.84 -8.88
CA LYS A 336 -6.92 14.63 -8.40
C LYS A 336 -7.61 13.89 -7.27
N ILE A 337 -8.29 14.63 -6.42
CA ILE A 337 -9.23 14.03 -5.45
C ILE A 337 -10.24 13.18 -6.21
N LEU A 338 -10.60 12.04 -5.66
CA LEU A 338 -11.56 11.11 -6.26
C LEU A 338 -12.88 11.83 -6.54
N LYS A 339 -13.30 11.80 -7.79
CA LYS A 339 -14.49 12.50 -8.26
C LYS A 339 -15.76 11.98 -7.55
N GLY A 340 -16.55 12.91 -7.06
CA GLY A 340 -17.79 12.60 -6.36
C GLY A 340 -17.62 12.26 -4.88
N SER A 341 -16.37 12.23 -4.39
CA SER A 341 -16.10 12.04 -2.97
C SER A 341 -16.52 13.26 -2.15
N ASP A 342 -16.78 13.03 -0.87
CA ASP A 342 -17.02 14.08 0.11
C ASP A 342 -15.73 14.56 0.80
N TYR A 343 -14.57 14.13 0.29
CA TYR A 343 -13.29 14.61 0.82
C TYR A 343 -13.20 16.13 0.69
N LYS A 344 -13.08 16.78 1.83
CA LYS A 344 -12.67 18.17 1.94
C LYS A 344 -11.18 18.18 2.20
N VAL A 345 -10.46 19.05 1.50
CA VAL A 345 -9.02 19.21 1.66
C VAL A 345 -8.69 20.65 2.00
N ALA A 346 -7.67 20.81 2.80
CA ALA A 346 -7.08 22.10 3.12
C ALA A 346 -5.56 21.92 3.26
N PHE A 347 -4.85 23.03 3.32
CA PHE A 347 -3.41 23.08 3.48
C PHE A 347 -3.08 23.93 4.69
N GLU A 348 -2.27 23.40 5.59
CA GLU A 348 -1.70 24.15 6.70
C GLU A 348 -0.27 24.55 6.34
N ASP A 349 -0.01 25.86 6.32
CA ASP A 349 1.33 26.39 6.08
C ASP A 349 2.22 26.28 7.33
N GLU A 350 3.50 26.65 7.21
CA GLU A 350 4.49 26.62 8.29
C GLU A 350 4.16 27.55 9.48
N ASN A 351 3.22 28.48 9.30
CA ASN A 351 2.76 29.41 10.33
C ASN A 351 1.44 28.95 10.97
N GLY A 352 0.88 27.80 10.57
CA GLY A 352 -0.39 27.28 11.05
C GLY A 352 -1.61 27.91 10.38
N ASN A 353 -1.45 28.63 9.27
CA ASN A 353 -2.59 29.16 8.52
C ASN A 353 -3.19 28.09 7.61
N ILE A 354 -4.51 27.95 7.65
CA ILE A 354 -5.25 26.99 6.85
C ILE A 354 -5.84 27.68 5.62
N SER A 355 -5.62 27.08 4.44
CA SER A 355 -6.15 27.56 3.14
C SER A 355 -6.70 26.39 2.32
N GLU A 356 -7.60 26.66 1.39
CA GLU A 356 -8.17 25.64 0.48
C GLU A 356 -7.26 25.34 -0.74
N SER A 357 -6.20 26.11 -0.93
CA SER A 357 -5.25 25.93 -2.03
C SER A 357 -3.87 26.42 -1.64
N GLY A 358 -2.84 25.98 -2.36
CA GLY A 358 -1.46 26.40 -2.15
C GLY A 358 -0.55 25.22 -1.79
N THR A 359 0.47 25.51 -0.98
CA THR A 359 1.43 24.50 -0.51
C THR A 359 1.41 24.44 1.01
N GLY A 360 1.33 23.22 1.56
CA GLY A 360 1.34 23.00 3.00
C GLY A 360 1.09 21.55 3.36
N GLU A 361 0.97 21.27 4.66
CA GLU A 361 0.49 19.97 5.12
C GLU A 361 -0.94 19.73 4.60
N LEU A 362 -1.15 18.61 3.93
CA LEU A 362 -2.47 18.23 3.47
C LEU A 362 -3.34 17.81 4.65
N LEU A 363 -4.46 18.52 4.82
CA LEU A 363 -5.49 18.21 5.78
C LEU A 363 -6.69 17.60 5.05
N ILE A 364 -7.27 16.55 5.62
CA ILE A 364 -8.43 15.87 5.02
C ILE A 364 -9.57 15.78 6.03
N ASN A 365 -10.79 16.03 5.58
CA ASN A 365 -12.02 15.72 6.25
C ASN A 365 -12.99 15.00 5.30
N GLY A 366 -13.95 14.25 5.84
CA GLY A 366 -14.96 13.51 5.09
C GLY A 366 -15.42 12.25 5.81
N ASN A 367 -16.48 11.63 5.28
CA ASN A 367 -17.06 10.42 5.85
C ASN A 367 -16.22 9.16 5.60
N CYS A 368 -15.29 9.23 4.64
CA CYS A 368 -14.39 8.12 4.30
C CYS A 368 -13.26 7.91 5.30
N LEU A 369 -13.08 8.82 6.27
CA LEU A 369 -12.06 8.67 7.30
C LEU A 369 -12.44 7.60 8.34
N TYR A 370 -11.42 7.10 9.06
CA TYR A 370 -11.64 6.20 10.19
C TYR A 370 -12.57 6.84 11.24
N SER A 371 -13.32 5.98 11.94
CA SER A 371 -14.25 6.41 13.00
C SER A 371 -13.64 6.42 14.40
N ALA A 372 -12.69 5.52 14.66
CA ALA A 372 -11.99 5.40 15.92
C ALA A 372 -10.58 4.82 15.73
N VAL A 373 -9.71 5.06 16.70
CA VAL A 373 -8.37 4.47 16.78
C VAL A 373 -8.18 3.74 18.09
N LEU A 374 -7.52 2.57 18.06
CA LEU A 374 -7.15 1.84 19.26
C LEU A 374 -5.91 2.46 19.89
N THR A 375 -6.03 2.86 21.14
CA THR A 375 -4.97 3.36 22.02
C THR A 375 -4.76 2.43 23.21
N GLU A 376 -3.84 2.74 24.10
CA GLU A 376 -3.67 2.03 25.37
C GLU A 376 -4.91 2.14 26.28
N GLU A 377 -5.70 3.20 26.13
CA GLU A 377 -6.93 3.46 26.89
C GLU A 377 -8.17 2.76 26.26
N GLY A 378 -7.99 2.06 25.13
CA GLY A 378 -9.04 1.43 24.35
C GLY A 378 -9.39 2.19 23.07
N LEU A 379 -10.58 1.95 22.52
CA LEU A 379 -11.04 2.62 21.30
C LEU A 379 -11.42 4.08 21.58
N VAL A 380 -10.69 4.99 20.94
CA VAL A 380 -10.93 6.44 21.01
C VAL A 380 -11.59 6.91 19.71
N PRO A 381 -12.85 7.43 19.75
CA PRO A 381 -13.50 8.00 18.59
C PRO A 381 -12.72 9.17 18.00
N ARG A 382 -12.70 9.31 16.68
CA ARG A 382 -12.16 10.48 16.00
C ARG A 382 -12.98 11.73 16.38
N LYS A 383 -12.28 12.77 16.83
CA LYS A 383 -12.91 14.03 17.26
C LYS A 383 -12.51 15.20 16.37
N ASP A 384 -11.40 15.08 15.65
CA ASP A 384 -10.84 16.17 14.88
C ASP A 384 -11.68 16.42 13.62
N GLU A 385 -11.94 17.68 13.34
CA GLU A 385 -12.57 18.09 12.09
C GLU A 385 -11.63 17.79 10.91
N TRP A 386 -10.35 18.10 11.06
CA TRP A 386 -9.31 17.85 10.07
C TRP A 386 -8.36 16.74 10.52
N PHE A 387 -8.10 15.82 9.61
CA PHE A 387 -7.05 14.83 9.79
C PHE A 387 -5.76 15.34 9.17
N HIS A 388 -4.73 15.48 9.99
CA HIS A 388 -3.38 15.86 9.59
C HIS A 388 -2.67 14.65 8.98
N THR A 389 -2.37 14.72 7.67
CA THR A 389 -1.78 13.57 6.95
C THR A 389 -0.29 13.40 7.22
N GLY A 390 0.39 14.46 7.66
CA GLY A 390 1.84 14.51 7.75
C GLY A 390 2.54 14.58 6.39
N ASP A 391 1.77 14.71 5.30
CA ASP A 391 2.26 14.81 3.92
C ASP A 391 2.09 16.23 3.40
N ILE A 392 3.13 16.79 2.79
CA ILE A 392 3.14 18.12 2.21
C ILE A 392 2.79 18.01 0.73
N PHE A 393 1.81 18.79 0.32
CA PHE A 393 1.35 18.88 -1.06
C PHE A 393 1.36 20.31 -1.56
N GLU A 394 1.47 20.45 -2.86
CA GLU A 394 1.17 21.65 -3.62
C GLU A 394 -0.06 21.40 -4.49
N ASN A 395 -1.02 22.32 -4.48
CA ASN A 395 -2.20 22.27 -5.33
C ASN A 395 -2.11 23.34 -6.41
N ILE A 396 -2.20 22.92 -7.67
CA ILE A 396 -2.22 23.81 -8.84
C ILE A 396 -3.41 23.37 -9.71
N ASP A 397 -4.42 24.22 -9.86
CA ASP A 397 -5.60 23.97 -10.70
C ASP A 397 -6.30 22.63 -10.42
N ALA A 398 -6.45 22.26 -9.14
CA ALA A 398 -7.00 21.01 -8.65
C ALA A 398 -6.15 19.75 -8.98
N ASP A 399 -4.94 19.91 -9.45
CA ASP A 399 -3.91 18.88 -9.52
C ASP A 399 -3.04 18.91 -8.27
N TYR A 400 -2.73 17.75 -7.71
CA TYR A 400 -2.01 17.60 -6.45
C TYR A 400 -0.62 17.03 -6.70
N TYR A 401 0.39 17.69 -6.13
CA TYR A 401 1.80 17.33 -6.27
C TYR A 401 2.39 17.06 -4.91
N PHE A 402 2.85 15.84 -4.70
CA PHE A 402 3.51 15.45 -3.46
C PHE A 402 4.90 16.11 -3.35
N LYS A 403 5.15 16.82 -2.25
CA LYS A 403 6.44 17.50 -1.99
C LYS A 403 7.31 16.70 -1.01
N GLY A 404 6.72 16.08 0.00
CA GLY A 404 7.45 15.33 1.02
C GLY A 404 6.65 15.09 2.29
N ARG A 405 7.35 14.64 3.34
CA ARG A 405 6.79 14.42 4.68
C ARG A 405 7.11 15.57 5.62
N CYS A 406 6.15 16.05 6.40
CA CYS A 406 6.38 17.10 7.41
C CYS A 406 7.56 16.79 8.33
N LYS A 407 7.67 15.53 8.78
CA LYS A 407 8.75 15.07 9.67
C LYS A 407 10.11 14.90 8.97
N SER A 408 10.16 14.89 7.65
CA SER A 408 11.38 14.70 6.86
C SER A 408 11.99 16.01 6.39
N VAL A 409 11.27 17.12 6.52
CA VAL A 409 11.74 18.45 6.09
C VAL A 409 13.04 18.81 6.81
N ILE A 410 14.01 19.25 6.03
CA ILE A 410 15.30 19.78 6.54
C ILE A 410 15.21 21.29 6.48
N ILE A 411 15.24 21.94 7.65
CA ILE A 411 15.26 23.39 7.72
C ILE A 411 16.72 23.83 7.52
N THR A 412 16.97 24.58 6.48
CA THR A 412 18.32 25.09 6.17
C THR A 412 18.72 26.22 7.12
N ASP A 413 20.01 26.57 7.14
CA ASP A 413 20.50 27.70 7.95
C ASP A 413 19.87 29.05 7.56
N SER A 414 19.35 29.15 6.31
CA SER A 414 18.60 30.31 5.82
C SER A 414 17.13 30.33 6.28
N GLY A 415 16.66 29.28 6.93
CA GLY A 415 15.26 29.14 7.35
C GLY A 415 14.34 28.58 6.26
N GLU A 416 14.89 28.16 5.11
CA GLU A 416 14.11 27.55 4.04
C GLU A 416 13.86 26.07 4.27
N ASN A 417 12.66 25.61 3.90
CA ASN A 417 12.27 24.20 3.96
C ASN A 417 12.82 23.45 2.75
N LEU A 418 13.66 22.45 3.00
CA LEU A 418 14.18 21.56 1.99
C LEU A 418 13.51 20.20 2.13
N TYR A 419 12.92 19.72 1.06
CA TYR A 419 12.24 18.43 0.99
C TYR A 419 13.20 17.36 0.45
N PRO A 420 13.63 16.40 1.28
CA PRO A 420 14.59 15.37 0.86
C PRO A 420 14.13 14.59 -0.35
N GLU A 421 12.84 14.31 -0.44
CA GLU A 421 12.24 13.56 -1.56
C GLU A 421 12.33 14.30 -2.89
N GLU A 422 12.22 15.63 -2.87
CA GLU A 422 12.42 16.46 -4.06
C GLU A 422 13.91 16.52 -4.45
N LEU A 423 14.77 16.60 -3.44
CA LEU A 423 16.21 16.66 -3.67
C LEU A 423 16.78 15.34 -4.20
N GLU A 424 16.28 14.21 -3.70
CA GLU A 424 16.65 12.86 -4.19
C GLU A 424 16.40 12.71 -5.69
N GLU A 425 15.34 13.31 -6.20
CA GLU A 425 14.99 13.25 -7.62
C GLU A 425 16.12 13.80 -8.51
N SER A 426 16.81 14.83 -8.04
CA SER A 426 17.95 15.40 -8.77
C SER A 426 19.13 14.43 -8.92
N PHE A 427 19.18 13.38 -8.11
CA PHE A 427 20.24 12.36 -8.12
C PHE A 427 19.80 11.03 -8.72
N CYS A 428 18.51 10.81 -8.97
CA CYS A 428 17.97 9.52 -9.42
C CYS A 428 18.65 9.01 -10.69
N GLU A 429 18.91 9.87 -11.67
CA GLU A 429 19.52 9.46 -12.94
C GLU A 429 20.95 8.98 -12.77
N ILE A 430 21.77 9.74 -12.04
CA ILE A 430 23.19 9.42 -11.83
C ILE A 430 23.40 8.25 -10.86
N LEU A 431 22.39 7.97 -10.01
CA LEU A 431 22.38 6.87 -9.03
C LEU A 431 21.52 5.68 -9.46
N SER A 432 21.11 5.61 -10.73
CA SER A 432 20.24 4.54 -11.24
C SER A 432 20.80 3.11 -11.08
N ASP A 433 22.11 2.97 -11.03
CA ASP A 433 22.81 1.68 -10.83
C ASP A 433 23.12 1.39 -9.35
N VAL A 434 22.76 2.30 -8.43
CA VAL A 434 23.00 2.16 -6.99
C VAL A 434 21.84 1.41 -6.33
N PRO A 435 22.09 0.35 -5.54
CA PRO A 435 21.03 -0.45 -4.93
C PRO A 435 20.11 0.32 -3.99
N GLN A 436 20.68 1.25 -3.20
CA GLN A 436 19.90 2.09 -2.27
C GLN A 436 20.58 3.45 -2.12
N PHE A 437 19.77 4.50 -2.09
CA PHE A 437 20.20 5.83 -1.65
C PHE A 437 19.05 6.56 -0.96
N CYS A 438 19.38 7.55 -0.15
CA CYS A 438 18.39 8.35 0.56
C CYS A 438 19.06 9.64 1.08
N ILE A 439 18.37 10.76 0.96
CA ILE A 439 18.80 12.02 1.57
C ILE A 439 18.12 12.18 2.92
N ALA A 440 18.89 12.45 3.96
CA ALA A 440 18.40 12.69 5.30
C ALA A 440 19.13 13.84 5.98
N CYS A 441 18.52 14.36 7.04
CA CYS A 441 19.13 15.37 7.89
C CYS A 441 20.24 14.74 8.75
N TYR A 442 21.43 15.28 8.68
CA TYR A 442 22.53 14.98 9.59
C TYR A 442 23.25 16.28 9.95
N GLN A 443 23.33 16.58 11.26
CA GLN A 443 23.87 17.85 11.78
C GLN A 443 23.23 19.10 11.14
N ASN A 444 21.91 19.11 11.02
CA ASN A 444 21.09 20.16 10.37
C ASN A 444 21.42 20.41 8.89
N CYS A 445 22.05 19.45 8.22
CA CYS A 445 22.40 19.55 6.82
C CYS A 445 21.81 18.38 6.02
N PRO A 446 21.46 18.57 4.73
CA PRO A 446 21.10 17.47 3.86
C PRO A 446 22.34 16.65 3.52
N VAL A 447 22.28 15.35 3.79
CA VAL A 447 23.36 14.39 3.52
C VAL A 447 22.80 13.23 2.69
N LEU A 448 23.51 12.84 1.65
CA LEU A 448 23.18 11.71 0.80
C LEU A 448 23.82 10.43 1.37
N PHE A 449 22.98 9.50 1.79
CA PHE A 449 23.38 8.16 2.22
C PHE A 449 23.23 7.20 1.05
N ILE A 450 24.24 6.36 0.81
CA ILE A 450 24.29 5.43 -0.32
C ILE A 450 24.73 4.05 0.18
N TYR A 451 24.07 3.01 -0.29
CA TYR A 451 24.60 1.65 -0.25
C TYR A 451 25.08 1.26 -1.63
N ALA A 452 26.38 1.09 -1.78
CA ALA A 452 27.03 0.79 -3.06
C ALA A 452 28.28 -0.10 -2.85
N PRO A 453 28.10 -1.40 -2.61
CA PRO A 453 29.21 -2.31 -2.25
C PRO A 453 30.20 -2.52 -3.40
N GLU A 454 29.77 -2.41 -4.66
CA GLU A 454 30.57 -2.70 -5.85
C GLU A 454 30.88 -1.47 -6.71
N ALA A 455 30.49 -0.26 -6.29
CA ALA A 455 30.70 0.93 -7.09
C ALA A 455 32.16 1.41 -7.06
N GLU A 456 32.67 1.87 -8.20
CA GLU A 456 33.92 2.63 -8.26
C GLU A 456 33.70 3.99 -7.56
N LYS A 457 34.11 4.06 -6.29
CA LYS A 457 33.87 5.20 -5.39
C LYS A 457 34.26 6.54 -6.02
N THR A 458 35.37 6.58 -6.75
CA THR A 458 35.88 7.81 -7.41
C THR A 458 34.95 8.30 -8.52
N VAL A 459 34.43 7.40 -9.35
CA VAL A 459 33.50 7.75 -10.43
C VAL A 459 32.18 8.23 -9.87
N LEU A 460 31.69 7.55 -8.81
CA LEU A 460 30.45 7.94 -8.14
C LEU A 460 30.59 9.34 -7.48
N GLU A 461 31.71 9.60 -6.82
CA GLU A 461 32.00 10.89 -6.21
C GLU A 461 31.99 12.03 -7.24
N GLU A 462 32.65 11.84 -8.39
CA GLU A 462 32.72 12.85 -9.44
C GLU A 462 31.34 13.18 -9.99
N LYS A 463 30.52 12.17 -10.29
CA LYS A 463 29.13 12.37 -10.75
C LYS A 463 28.30 13.15 -9.73
N ILE A 464 28.38 12.77 -8.45
CA ILE A 464 27.62 13.45 -7.40
C ILE A 464 28.10 14.90 -7.20
N ARG A 465 29.42 15.16 -7.26
CA ARG A 465 29.96 16.52 -7.16
C ARG A 465 29.46 17.41 -8.30
N CYS A 466 29.48 16.90 -9.52
CA CYS A 466 28.95 17.63 -10.68
C CYS A 466 27.47 17.94 -10.49
N GLN A 467 26.66 16.94 -10.18
CA GLN A 467 25.21 17.13 -9.96
C GLN A 467 24.92 18.12 -8.82
N ASN A 468 25.67 18.02 -7.72
CA ASN A 468 25.49 18.92 -6.59
C ASN A 468 25.85 20.39 -6.92
N GLN A 469 26.75 20.62 -7.87
CA GLN A 469 27.11 21.98 -8.34
C GLN A 469 26.01 22.61 -9.19
N GLU A 470 25.23 21.78 -9.92
CA GLU A 470 24.09 22.25 -10.71
C GLU A 470 22.90 22.70 -9.83
N LEU A 471 22.85 22.23 -8.58
CA LEU A 471 21.80 22.64 -7.65
C LEU A 471 22.02 24.08 -7.16
N MET A 472 20.93 24.76 -6.85
CA MET A 472 20.99 26.07 -6.17
C MET A 472 21.78 25.94 -4.86
N PRO A 473 22.54 26.95 -4.46
CA PRO A 473 23.44 26.88 -3.31
C PRO A 473 22.79 26.42 -2.00
N ASP A 474 21.55 26.80 -1.77
CA ASP A 474 20.71 26.47 -0.62
C ASP A 474 20.17 25.02 -0.66
N LYS A 475 20.07 24.43 -1.86
CA LYS A 475 19.63 23.04 -2.07
C LYS A 475 20.78 22.03 -2.15
N ARG A 476 22.03 22.46 -2.03
CA ARG A 476 23.19 21.57 -2.14
C ARG A 476 23.34 20.68 -0.92
N ILE A 477 23.60 19.38 -1.18
CA ILE A 477 23.93 18.44 -0.08
C ILE A 477 25.31 18.75 0.51
N ALA A 478 25.44 18.57 1.81
CA ALA A 478 26.66 18.87 2.56
C ALA A 478 27.71 17.77 2.44
N GLY A 479 27.27 16.52 2.29
CA GLY A 479 28.17 15.37 2.19
C GLY A 479 27.49 14.12 1.64
N VAL A 480 28.31 13.10 1.37
CA VAL A 480 27.88 11.77 0.92
C VAL A 480 28.46 10.73 1.86
N PHE A 481 27.64 9.83 2.34
CA PHE A 481 28.00 8.73 3.23
C PHE A 481 27.72 7.40 2.52
N ILE A 482 28.77 6.77 2.01
CA ILE A 482 28.69 5.53 1.24
C ILE A 482 28.91 4.36 2.19
N SER A 483 27.88 3.53 2.37
CA SER A 483 27.88 2.35 3.22
C SER A 483 28.26 1.09 2.43
N GLU A 484 29.03 0.20 3.08
CA GLU A 484 29.29 -1.17 2.61
C GLU A 484 28.16 -2.13 3.00
N ASN A 485 27.27 -1.71 3.92
CA ASN A 485 26.11 -2.47 4.37
C ASN A 485 24.81 -1.83 3.87
N PRO A 486 23.74 -2.64 3.65
CA PRO A 486 22.42 -2.10 3.29
C PRO A 486 21.95 -1.04 4.30
N LEU A 487 21.32 0.01 3.77
CA LEU A 487 20.72 1.05 4.59
C LEU A 487 19.48 0.50 5.32
N PRO A 488 19.16 0.99 6.53
CA PRO A 488 17.96 0.59 7.23
C PRO A 488 16.71 0.94 6.41
N VAL A 489 15.79 -0.03 6.32
CA VAL A 489 14.55 0.12 5.56
C VAL A 489 13.31 0.09 6.46
N THR A 490 12.23 0.64 5.95
CA THR A 490 10.89 0.51 6.52
C THR A 490 10.28 -0.85 6.18
N THR A 491 9.14 -1.18 6.75
CA THR A 491 8.36 -2.38 6.40
C THR A 491 7.89 -2.40 4.95
N LYS A 492 7.90 -1.25 4.27
CA LYS A 492 7.57 -1.11 2.83
C LYS A 492 8.80 -1.24 1.92
N GLY A 493 9.99 -1.48 2.49
CA GLY A 493 11.24 -1.60 1.74
C GLY A 493 11.90 -0.27 1.35
N GLU A 494 11.40 0.86 1.84
CA GLU A 494 12.00 2.18 1.63
C GLU A 494 13.10 2.46 2.67
N SER A 495 14.09 3.26 2.32
CA SER A 495 15.13 3.70 3.29
C SER A 495 14.48 4.49 4.44
N SER A 496 14.82 4.10 5.66
CA SER A 496 14.26 4.72 6.86
C SER A 496 15.06 5.95 7.27
N ARG A 497 14.71 7.13 6.75
CA ARG A 497 15.41 8.41 7.02
C ARG A 497 15.70 8.65 8.49
N PHE A 498 14.75 8.37 9.37
CA PHE A 498 14.90 8.61 10.82
C PHE A 498 15.96 7.74 11.49
N LYS A 499 16.30 6.61 10.88
CA LYS A 499 17.33 5.70 11.41
C LYS A 499 18.71 5.94 10.80
N LEU A 500 18.82 6.73 9.73
CA LEU A 500 20.08 6.87 9.00
C LEU A 500 21.17 7.58 9.81
N ALA A 501 20.82 8.63 10.53
CA ALA A 501 21.79 9.34 11.37
C ALA A 501 22.34 8.43 12.48
N GLU A 502 21.48 7.72 13.21
CA GLU A 502 21.87 6.77 14.24
C GLU A 502 22.65 5.57 13.67
N PHE A 503 22.19 5.06 12.53
CA PHE A 503 22.86 3.98 11.82
C PHE A 503 24.28 4.38 11.41
N PHE A 504 24.46 5.57 10.87
CA PHE A 504 25.78 6.10 10.54
C PHE A 504 26.66 6.23 11.80
N GLU A 505 26.16 6.87 12.87
CA GLU A 505 26.90 7.04 14.11
C GLU A 505 27.39 5.71 14.70
N SER A 506 26.54 4.68 14.66
CA SER A 506 26.84 3.35 15.19
C SER A 506 27.77 2.54 14.28
N ASN A 507 27.92 2.91 13.02
CA ASN A 507 28.59 2.13 11.99
C ASN A 507 29.66 2.94 11.22
N LYS A 508 30.15 4.06 11.73
CA LYS A 508 31.08 4.99 11.05
C LYS A 508 32.23 4.28 10.29
N LYS A 509 32.82 3.24 10.89
CA LYS A 509 33.93 2.48 10.30
C LYS A 509 33.61 1.75 8.98
N TYR A 510 32.33 1.57 8.67
CA TYR A 510 31.86 0.93 7.43
C TYR A 510 31.37 1.94 6.39
N PHE A 511 31.55 3.23 6.68
CA PHE A 511 31.19 4.30 5.76
C PHE A 511 32.44 4.97 5.18
N ASN A 512 32.39 5.21 3.89
CA ASN A 512 33.27 6.17 3.23
C ASN A 512 32.54 7.50 3.16
N THR A 513 33.13 8.54 3.74
CA THR A 513 32.51 9.87 3.83
C THR A 513 33.19 10.86 2.89
N ILE A 514 32.37 11.60 2.13
CA ILE A 514 32.80 12.61 1.19
C ILE A 514 32.18 13.94 1.63
N ILE A 515 33.04 14.92 1.95
CA ILE A 515 32.58 16.29 2.26
C ILE A 515 32.45 17.07 0.96
N LEU A 516 31.27 17.58 0.70
CA LEU A 516 30.96 18.42 -0.46
C LEU A 516 30.98 19.91 -0.12
N GLN A 517 30.55 20.27 1.09
CA GLN A 517 30.57 21.64 1.61
C GLN A 517 31.47 21.71 2.87
N LYS A 518 32.63 22.35 2.74
CA LYS A 518 33.58 22.49 3.85
C LYS A 518 32.96 23.29 5.02
N GLY A 519 33.15 22.79 6.24
CA GLY A 519 32.68 23.44 7.47
C GLY A 519 31.22 23.24 7.82
N LYS A 520 30.44 22.48 6.99
CA LYS A 520 29.03 22.16 7.29
C LYS A 520 28.86 20.90 8.14
N LEU A 521 29.82 19.97 8.06
CA LEU A 521 29.77 18.71 8.81
C LEU A 521 31.03 18.56 9.68
N ASN A 522 30.83 18.14 10.93
CA ASN A 522 31.88 17.77 11.88
C ASN A 522 31.89 16.23 12.00
N LEU A 523 32.81 15.56 11.30
CA LEU A 523 32.94 14.10 11.23
C LEU A 523 34.13 13.55 12.03
#